data_9e05dc7b17eb378b1aa91a32e7bb775d
#
_entry.id   9e05dc7b17eb378b1aa91a32e7bb775d
#
_cell.length_a   1.000
_cell.length_b   1.000
_cell.length_c   1.000
_cell.angle_alpha   90.00
_cell.angle_beta   90.00
_cell.angle_gamma   90.00
#
_symmetry.space_group_name_H-M   'P 1'
#
loop_
_entity.id
_entity.type
_entity.pdbx_description
1 polymer ?
#
loop_
_entity_poly.entity_id
_entity_poly.type
_entity_poly.pdbx_seq_one_letter_code
_entity_poly.pdbx_strand_id
1 'polypeptide(L)'
;INKEQMVKMKLIFISGPSGSGKTTLSNKLIKKIKNGFVLSTDNYYKTGLISKILSKFVEGFFDRSISFNYKLFKRDFDFIYKHGISINDRIYNFEKKTIKNILNKTNNINFLIVEGIFSKEFAKTLNNQNYYFLEIKTKKNECMKRVVQRDLKERGKDKKQAENDFLKSWDIYYEKFKTKSIKNNTNKFIIRKK
;
A
#
# COMPACT_ATOMS: atom_id res chain seq x y z
N ILE A 1 -17.45 -10.73 34.51
CA ILE A 1 -16.85 -10.80 33.15
C ILE A 1 -16.86 -9.38 32.63
N ASN A 2 -15.72 -8.68 32.77
CA ASN A 2 -15.53 -7.32 32.27
C ASN A 2 -15.78 -7.30 30.76
N LYS A 3 -16.82 -6.62 30.29
CA LYS A 3 -16.93 -6.13 28.92
C LYS A 3 -15.83 -5.08 28.75
N GLU A 4 -14.62 -5.50 28.39
CA GLU A 4 -13.62 -4.58 27.82
C GLU A 4 -14.31 -3.86 26.66
N GLN A 5 -14.46 -2.55 26.78
CA GLN A 5 -14.89 -1.71 25.70
C GLN A 5 -13.93 -1.96 24.53
N MET A 6 -14.39 -2.72 23.54
CA MET A 6 -13.62 -2.90 22.31
C MET A 6 -13.41 -1.52 21.72
N VAL A 7 -12.21 -1.00 21.89
CA VAL A 7 -11.82 0.28 21.26
C VAL A 7 -11.99 0.11 19.76
N LYS A 8 -12.97 0.82 19.19
CA LYS A 8 -13.27 0.73 17.76
C LYS A 8 -12.04 1.17 16.96
N MET A 9 -11.40 0.22 16.29
CA MET A 9 -10.23 0.48 15.47
C MET A 9 -10.52 1.55 14.43
N LYS A 10 -9.66 2.56 14.34
CA LYS A 10 -9.72 3.61 13.32
C LYS A 10 -8.93 3.21 12.10
N LEU A 11 -9.55 3.29 10.92
CA LEU A 11 -8.95 2.93 9.65
C LEU A 11 -8.55 4.18 8.86
N ILE A 12 -7.34 4.17 8.32
CA ILE A 12 -6.82 5.23 7.46
C ILE A 12 -6.24 4.57 6.20
N PHE A 13 -6.78 4.91 5.05
CA PHE A 13 -6.24 4.47 3.76
C PHE A 13 -5.44 5.59 3.11
N ILE A 14 -4.23 5.29 2.64
CA ILE A 14 -3.36 6.25 1.96
C ILE A 14 -3.05 5.72 0.56
N SER A 15 -3.55 6.41 -0.46
CA SER A 15 -3.35 6.07 -1.87
C SER A 15 -2.62 7.16 -2.64
N GLY A 16 -2.01 6.80 -3.75
CA GLY A 16 -1.30 7.70 -4.65
C GLY A 16 -0.34 6.93 -5.55
N PRO A 17 0.16 7.53 -6.64
CA PRO A 17 1.09 6.87 -7.54
C PRO A 17 2.44 6.56 -6.86
N SER A 18 3.26 5.75 -7.50
CA SER A 18 4.63 5.49 -7.05
C SER A 18 5.42 6.80 -6.94
N GLY A 19 6.22 6.96 -5.89
CA GLY A 19 6.97 8.20 -5.63
C GLY A 19 6.16 9.38 -5.07
N SER A 20 4.85 9.25 -4.86
CA SER A 20 4.01 10.33 -4.31
C SER A 20 4.26 10.64 -2.83
N GLY A 21 4.95 9.75 -2.10
CA GLY A 21 5.30 9.91 -0.69
C GLY A 21 4.28 9.33 0.29
N LYS A 22 3.55 8.28 -0.10
CA LYS A 22 2.64 7.52 0.77
C LYS A 22 3.34 7.00 2.02
N THR A 23 4.41 6.24 1.83
CA THR A 23 5.21 5.65 2.92
C THR A 23 5.80 6.73 3.85
N THR A 24 6.24 7.86 3.29
CA THR A 24 6.71 9.00 4.11
C THR A 24 5.60 9.57 4.98
N LEU A 25 4.38 9.68 4.43
CA LEU A 25 3.22 10.18 5.17
C LEU A 25 2.80 9.18 6.26
N SER A 26 2.68 7.89 5.92
CA SER A 26 2.31 6.86 6.88
C SER A 26 3.29 6.79 8.05
N ASN A 27 4.61 6.85 7.77
CA ASN A 27 5.64 6.86 8.80
C ASN A 27 5.59 8.12 9.70
N LYS A 28 5.26 9.29 9.12
CA LYS A 28 5.05 10.52 9.91
C LYS A 28 3.82 10.43 10.80
N LEU A 29 2.74 9.82 10.30
CA LEU A 29 1.51 9.62 11.09
C LEU A 29 1.76 8.66 12.24
N ILE A 30 2.40 7.51 11.99
CA ILE A 30 2.69 6.51 13.02
C ILE A 30 3.54 7.09 14.17
N LYS A 31 4.51 7.94 13.86
CA LYS A 31 5.31 8.61 14.91
C LYS A 31 4.49 9.51 15.84
N LYS A 32 3.33 10.00 15.37
CA LYS A 32 2.44 10.88 16.14
C LYS A 32 1.25 10.15 16.77
N ILE A 33 0.92 8.98 16.28
CA ILE A 33 -0.24 8.19 16.71
C ILE A 33 0.24 7.08 17.64
N LYS A 34 -0.17 7.12 18.92
CA LYS A 34 0.03 5.99 19.81
C LYS A 34 -0.80 4.79 19.33
N ASN A 35 -0.22 3.59 19.44
CA ASN A 35 -0.90 2.33 19.08
C ASN A 35 -1.35 2.27 17.61
N GLY A 36 -0.58 2.86 16.71
CA GLY A 36 -0.80 2.76 15.27
C GLY A 36 0.03 1.64 14.63
N PHE A 37 -0.50 1.06 13.54
CA PHE A 37 0.19 0.06 12.72
C PHE A 37 0.04 0.38 11.25
N VAL A 38 1.10 0.15 10.46
CA VAL A 38 1.08 0.35 8.98
C VAL A 38 1.06 -1.00 8.30
N LEU A 39 0.03 -1.23 7.50
CA LEU A 39 -0.08 -2.37 6.61
C LEU A 39 0.14 -1.90 5.17
N SER A 40 1.34 -2.13 4.63
CA SER A 40 1.67 -1.74 3.26
C SER A 40 1.21 -2.79 2.25
N THR A 41 0.45 -2.37 1.23
CA THR A 41 0.03 -3.27 0.15
C THR A 41 1.22 -3.77 -0.67
N ASP A 42 2.32 -3.02 -0.69
CA ASP A 42 3.53 -3.38 -1.45
C ASP A 42 4.22 -4.64 -0.88
N ASN A 43 3.91 -5.03 0.35
CA ASN A 43 4.41 -6.25 0.98
C ASN A 43 3.59 -7.51 0.64
N TYR A 44 2.58 -7.38 -0.22
CA TYR A 44 1.66 -8.46 -0.57
C TYR A 44 1.64 -8.80 -2.06
N TYR A 45 2.75 -8.59 -2.74
CA TYR A 45 2.88 -9.09 -4.11
C TYR A 45 2.91 -10.62 -4.14
N LYS A 46 2.31 -11.20 -5.18
CA LYS A 46 2.41 -12.65 -5.43
C LYS A 46 3.87 -13.01 -5.71
N THR A 47 4.30 -14.11 -5.14
CA THR A 47 5.64 -14.69 -5.32
C THR A 47 5.55 -16.04 -6.02
N GLY A 48 6.70 -16.66 -6.28
CA GLY A 48 6.77 -17.98 -6.91
C GLY A 48 7.03 -17.93 -8.42
N LEU A 49 7.12 -19.11 -9.03
CA LEU A 49 7.53 -19.28 -10.42
C LEU A 49 6.57 -18.59 -11.40
N ILE A 50 5.26 -18.76 -11.19
CA ILE A 50 4.23 -18.17 -12.05
C ILE A 50 4.33 -16.64 -12.05
N SER A 51 4.51 -16.01 -10.89
CA SER A 51 4.69 -14.56 -10.79
C SER A 51 5.97 -14.09 -11.47
N LYS A 52 7.05 -14.85 -11.37
CA LYS A 52 8.31 -14.56 -12.07
C LYS A 52 8.14 -14.61 -13.58
N ILE A 53 7.42 -15.59 -14.10
CA ILE A 53 7.10 -15.72 -15.52
C ILE A 53 6.19 -14.58 -15.96
N LEU A 54 5.04 -14.38 -15.31
CA LEU A 54 4.09 -13.33 -15.68
C LEU A 54 4.70 -11.93 -15.64
N SER A 55 5.62 -11.66 -14.70
CA SER A 55 6.29 -10.35 -14.63
C SER A 55 7.22 -10.07 -15.82
N LYS A 56 7.59 -11.08 -16.61
CA LYS A 56 8.37 -10.91 -17.85
C LYS A 56 7.48 -10.63 -19.06
N PHE A 57 6.27 -11.19 -19.07
CA PHE A 57 5.37 -11.10 -20.24
C PHE A 57 4.25 -10.07 -20.06
N VAL A 58 3.85 -9.76 -18.84
CA VAL A 58 2.79 -8.78 -18.55
C VAL A 58 3.42 -7.43 -18.24
N GLU A 59 3.29 -6.51 -19.17
CA GLU A 59 3.77 -5.15 -18.99
C GLU A 59 3.12 -4.47 -17.77
N GLY A 60 3.96 -3.85 -16.92
CA GLY A 60 3.50 -3.22 -15.68
C GLY A 60 2.86 -4.22 -14.70
N PHE A 61 3.33 -5.47 -14.68
CA PHE A 61 2.77 -6.53 -13.83
C PHE A 61 2.56 -6.08 -12.39
N PHE A 62 3.54 -5.43 -11.78
CA PHE A 62 3.46 -5.01 -10.37
C PHE A 62 2.49 -3.84 -10.10
N ASP A 63 2.04 -3.16 -11.15
CA ASP A 63 1.05 -2.08 -11.06
C ASP A 63 -0.38 -2.57 -11.33
N ARG A 64 -0.53 -3.87 -11.61
CA ARG A 64 -1.82 -4.51 -11.89
C ARG A 64 -2.29 -5.35 -10.71
N SER A 65 -3.60 -5.41 -10.50
CA SER A 65 -4.23 -6.18 -9.42
C SER A 65 -3.91 -7.69 -9.48
N ILE A 66 -3.57 -8.21 -10.66
CA ILE A 66 -3.14 -9.61 -10.81
C ILE A 66 -1.88 -9.95 -10.00
N SER A 67 -1.00 -8.97 -9.76
CA SER A 67 0.22 -9.17 -8.95
C SER A 67 -0.05 -9.14 -7.45
N PHE A 68 -1.20 -8.62 -7.03
CA PHE A 68 -1.52 -8.44 -5.62
C PHE A 68 -2.16 -9.69 -5.01
N ASN A 69 -1.61 -10.15 -3.89
CA ASN A 69 -2.16 -11.29 -3.15
C ASN A 69 -3.26 -10.81 -2.20
N TYR A 70 -4.43 -10.55 -2.77
CA TYR A 70 -5.59 -10.03 -2.06
C TYR A 70 -6.02 -10.93 -0.89
N LYS A 71 -6.01 -12.26 -1.08
CA LYS A 71 -6.43 -13.21 -0.03
C LYS A 71 -5.54 -13.12 1.20
N LEU A 72 -4.23 -13.09 0.99
CA LEU A 72 -3.26 -12.97 2.08
C LEU A 72 -3.37 -11.61 2.78
N PHE A 73 -3.49 -10.53 2.01
CA PHE A 73 -3.68 -9.18 2.53
C PHE A 73 -4.95 -9.08 3.39
N LYS A 74 -6.07 -9.55 2.85
CA LYS A 74 -7.36 -9.53 3.54
C LYS A 74 -7.31 -10.34 4.85
N ARG A 75 -6.69 -11.51 4.84
CA ARG A 75 -6.53 -12.33 6.06
C ARG A 75 -5.79 -11.56 7.15
N ASP A 76 -4.65 -10.97 6.82
CA ASP A 76 -3.83 -10.24 7.79
C ASP A 76 -4.54 -8.95 8.23
N PHE A 77 -5.21 -8.26 7.32
CA PHE A 77 -6.05 -7.09 7.64
C PHE A 77 -7.19 -7.45 8.61
N ASP A 78 -7.98 -8.48 8.29
CA ASP A 78 -9.11 -8.91 9.11
C ASP A 78 -8.64 -9.33 10.52
N PHE A 79 -7.49 -10.04 10.59
CA PHE A 79 -6.92 -10.44 11.86
C PHE A 79 -6.53 -9.22 12.71
N ILE A 80 -5.79 -8.27 12.15
CA ILE A 80 -5.40 -7.05 12.85
C ILE A 80 -6.62 -6.23 13.24
N TYR A 81 -7.57 -6.07 12.33
CA TYR A 81 -8.79 -5.28 12.57
C TYR A 81 -9.65 -5.85 13.70
N LYS A 82 -9.77 -7.17 13.77
CA LYS A 82 -10.57 -7.87 14.78
C LYS A 82 -9.89 -7.93 16.14
N HIS A 83 -8.58 -8.15 16.17
CA HIS A 83 -7.87 -8.47 17.41
C HIS A 83 -6.98 -7.33 17.93
N GLY A 84 -6.73 -6.29 17.14
CA GLY A 84 -5.80 -5.22 17.51
C GLY A 84 -4.35 -5.69 17.67
N ILE A 85 -3.98 -6.78 17.01
CA ILE A 85 -2.66 -7.43 17.13
C ILE A 85 -2.11 -7.72 15.74
N SER A 86 -0.83 -7.43 15.50
CA SER A 86 -0.05 -7.98 14.40
C SER A 86 0.99 -8.97 14.94
N ILE A 87 1.16 -10.09 14.26
CA ILE A 87 2.11 -11.15 14.67
C ILE A 87 3.35 -11.14 13.77
N ASN A 88 3.20 -10.72 12.51
CA ASN A 88 4.25 -10.78 11.52
C ASN A 88 4.36 -9.47 10.74
N ASP A 89 5.59 -9.02 10.56
CA ASP A 89 5.91 -8.02 9.54
C ASP A 89 6.32 -8.73 8.25
N ARG A 90 5.73 -8.33 7.14
CA ARG A 90 6.11 -8.82 5.81
C ARG A 90 6.93 -7.76 5.11
N ILE A 91 8.00 -8.19 4.48
CA ILE A 91 8.84 -7.33 3.65
C ILE A 91 9.01 -7.98 2.29
N TYR A 92 8.53 -7.32 1.25
CA TYR A 92 8.73 -7.76 -0.13
C TYR A 92 10.05 -7.22 -0.67
N ASN A 93 10.89 -8.13 -1.18
CA ASN A 93 12.12 -7.77 -1.88
C ASN A 93 11.82 -7.70 -3.39
N PHE A 94 11.89 -6.50 -3.97
CA PHE A 94 11.58 -6.25 -5.38
C PHE A 94 12.62 -6.82 -6.35
N GLU A 95 13.87 -6.89 -5.93
CA GLU A 95 14.96 -7.46 -6.73
C GLU A 95 14.82 -8.98 -6.81
N LYS A 96 14.73 -9.65 -5.65
CA LYS A 96 14.62 -11.12 -5.55
C LYS A 96 13.21 -11.65 -5.78
N LYS A 97 12.20 -10.79 -5.80
CA LYS A 97 10.76 -11.13 -5.89
C LYS A 97 10.34 -12.17 -4.84
N THR A 98 10.80 -11.96 -3.61
CA THR A 98 10.54 -12.83 -2.45
C THR A 98 9.93 -12.05 -1.31
N ILE A 99 9.25 -12.76 -0.41
CA ILE A 99 8.74 -12.20 0.85
C ILE A 99 9.57 -12.75 2.01
N LYS A 100 10.03 -11.86 2.87
CA LYS A 100 10.57 -12.19 4.18
C LYS A 100 9.48 -11.93 5.23
N ASN A 101 9.19 -12.94 6.05
CA ASN A 101 8.33 -12.77 7.22
C ASN A 101 9.23 -12.61 8.44
N ILE A 102 8.99 -11.57 9.22
CA ILE A 102 9.71 -11.30 10.47
C ILE A 102 8.67 -11.43 11.58
N LEU A 103 8.93 -12.31 12.54
CA LEU A 103 8.12 -12.39 13.75
C LEU A 103 8.31 -11.09 14.54
N ASN A 104 7.28 -10.27 14.53
CA ASN A 104 7.26 -9.00 15.25
C ASN A 104 5.86 -8.76 15.79
N LYS A 105 5.67 -9.03 17.08
CA LYS A 105 4.37 -8.90 17.71
C LYS A 105 4.12 -7.46 18.13
N THR A 106 3.10 -6.83 17.53
CA THR A 106 2.59 -5.52 17.93
C THR A 106 1.20 -5.71 18.52
N ASN A 107 0.99 -5.22 19.75
CA ASN A 107 -0.28 -5.31 20.47
C ASN A 107 -0.96 -3.94 20.59
N ASN A 108 -2.23 -3.95 21.00
CA ASN A 108 -3.02 -2.75 21.30
C ASN A 108 -3.14 -1.78 20.10
N ILE A 109 -3.26 -2.33 18.89
CA ILE A 109 -3.40 -1.53 17.68
C ILE A 109 -4.80 -0.90 17.66
N ASN A 110 -4.88 0.44 17.74
CA ASN A 110 -6.13 1.20 17.70
C ASN A 110 -6.28 1.98 16.39
N PHE A 111 -5.18 2.16 15.65
CA PHE A 111 -5.16 2.82 14.35
C PHE A 111 -4.46 1.91 13.34
N LEU A 112 -5.18 1.53 12.30
CA LEU A 112 -4.63 0.76 11.20
C LEU A 112 -4.52 1.63 9.95
N ILE A 113 -3.29 1.89 9.51
CA ILE A 113 -3.00 2.63 8.29
C ILE A 113 -2.72 1.62 7.19
N VAL A 114 -3.55 1.62 6.16
CA VAL A 114 -3.34 0.83 4.94
C VAL A 114 -2.80 1.74 3.85
N GLU A 115 -1.56 1.53 3.42
CA GLU A 115 -0.93 2.35 2.39
C GLU A 115 -0.50 1.53 1.18
N GLY A 116 -0.42 2.18 0.02
CA GLY A 116 0.08 1.60 -1.23
C GLY A 116 -0.80 1.88 -2.43
N ILE A 117 -0.37 1.42 -3.60
CA ILE A 117 -1.10 1.62 -4.86
C ILE A 117 -2.44 0.90 -4.89
N PHE A 118 -2.56 -0.25 -4.20
CA PHE A 118 -3.78 -1.06 -4.13
C PHE A 118 -4.70 -0.68 -2.96
N SER A 119 -4.30 0.25 -2.08
CA SER A 119 -5.07 0.62 -0.90
C SER A 119 -6.47 1.14 -1.24
N LYS A 120 -6.62 1.88 -2.35
CA LYS A 120 -7.91 2.38 -2.83
C LYS A 120 -8.83 1.25 -3.32
N GLU A 121 -8.27 0.26 -4.03
CA GLU A 121 -9.05 -0.89 -4.49
C GLU A 121 -9.54 -1.72 -3.31
N PHE A 122 -8.69 -1.94 -2.33
CA PHE A 122 -9.07 -2.65 -1.11
C PHE A 122 -10.12 -1.89 -0.30
N ALA A 123 -9.96 -0.59 -0.10
CA ALA A 123 -10.93 0.24 0.62
C ALA A 123 -12.34 0.12 0.03
N LYS A 124 -12.47 -0.02 -1.29
CA LYS A 124 -13.78 -0.20 -1.96
C LYS A 124 -14.47 -1.52 -1.63
N THR A 125 -13.73 -2.53 -1.20
CA THR A 125 -14.30 -3.83 -0.84
C THR A 125 -14.84 -3.86 0.59
N LEU A 126 -14.54 -2.84 1.38
CA LEU A 126 -15.04 -2.72 2.75
C LEU A 126 -16.45 -2.16 2.74
N ASN A 127 -17.43 -3.00 3.06
CA ASN A 127 -18.81 -2.61 3.19
C ASN A 127 -19.06 -2.08 4.62
N ASN A 128 -19.78 -0.95 4.72
CA ASN A 128 -20.29 -0.41 6.00
C ASN A 128 -19.24 -0.08 7.08
N GLN A 129 -17.98 0.10 6.72
CA GLN A 129 -16.95 0.54 7.65
C GLN A 129 -16.63 2.01 7.45
N ASN A 130 -16.53 2.74 8.57
CA ASN A 130 -16.07 4.12 8.55
C ASN A 130 -14.56 4.16 8.49
N TYR A 131 -13.99 4.83 7.48
CA TYR A 131 -12.56 5.03 7.34
C TYR A 131 -12.23 6.42 6.81
N TYR A 132 -11.01 6.86 7.08
CA TYR A 132 -10.43 8.05 6.46
C TYR A 132 -9.67 7.64 5.20
N PHE A 133 -9.88 8.36 4.12
CA PHE A 133 -9.19 8.11 2.86
C PHE A 133 -8.35 9.32 2.45
N LEU A 134 -7.03 9.14 2.38
CA LEU A 134 -6.07 10.15 2.01
C LEU A 134 -5.52 9.85 0.60
N GLU A 135 -5.82 10.70 -0.37
CA GLU A 135 -5.27 10.60 -1.71
C GLU A 135 -4.13 11.61 -1.88
N ILE A 136 -2.91 11.12 -2.14
CA ILE A 136 -1.76 11.98 -2.35
C ILE A 136 -1.64 12.27 -3.85
N LYS A 137 -1.69 13.57 -4.19
CA LYS A 137 -1.43 14.07 -5.55
C LYS A 137 -0.09 14.81 -5.55
N THR A 138 0.83 14.30 -6.35
CA THR A 138 2.18 14.87 -6.54
C THR A 138 2.42 15.01 -8.04
N LYS A 139 3.17 16.02 -8.46
CA LYS A 139 3.51 16.25 -9.86
C LYS A 139 4.28 15.05 -10.43
N LYS A 140 4.00 14.69 -11.70
CA LYS A 140 4.62 13.53 -12.39
C LYS A 140 6.14 13.56 -12.29
N ASN A 141 6.75 14.69 -12.61
CA ASN A 141 8.20 14.85 -12.61
C ASN A 141 8.83 14.63 -11.21
N GLU A 142 8.16 15.07 -10.15
CA GLU A 142 8.62 14.84 -8.77
C GLU A 142 8.54 13.36 -8.38
N CYS A 143 7.46 12.70 -8.77
CA CYS A 143 7.32 11.26 -8.56
C CYS A 143 8.39 10.49 -9.32
N MET A 144 8.61 10.83 -10.59
CA MET A 144 9.61 10.20 -11.45
C MET A 144 11.01 10.33 -10.87
N LYS A 145 11.42 11.55 -10.49
CA LYS A 145 12.73 11.81 -9.88
C LYS A 145 12.97 10.92 -8.65
N ARG A 146 12.00 10.81 -7.75
CA ARG A 146 12.10 9.99 -6.54
C ARG A 146 12.15 8.49 -6.84
N VAL A 147 11.34 8.03 -7.80
CA VAL A 147 11.31 6.61 -8.17
C VAL A 147 12.61 6.22 -8.86
N VAL A 148 13.10 7.03 -9.80
CA VAL A 148 14.36 6.77 -10.48
C VAL A 148 15.52 6.70 -9.48
N GLN A 149 15.65 7.68 -8.57
CA GLN A 149 16.68 7.65 -7.54
C GLN A 149 16.62 6.39 -6.67
N ARG A 150 15.43 5.99 -6.25
CA ARG A 150 15.23 4.76 -5.48
C ARG A 150 15.61 3.51 -6.28
N ASP A 151 15.13 3.41 -7.52
CA ASP A 151 15.30 2.21 -8.34
C ASP A 151 16.76 2.01 -8.77
N LEU A 152 17.51 3.09 -8.99
CA LEU A 152 18.97 3.05 -9.17
C LEU A 152 19.68 2.51 -7.91
N LYS A 153 19.29 3.01 -6.74
CA LYS A 153 19.99 2.70 -5.47
C LYS A 153 19.61 1.33 -4.89
N GLU A 154 18.35 0.94 -5.01
CA GLU A 154 17.77 -0.17 -4.24
C GLU A 154 17.34 -1.35 -5.11
N ARG A 155 17.24 -1.16 -6.43
CA ARG A 155 16.70 -2.19 -7.34
C ARG A 155 17.63 -2.58 -8.49
N GLY A 156 18.83 -2.06 -8.52
CA GLY A 156 19.85 -2.40 -9.50
C GLY A 156 19.49 -2.05 -10.96
N LYS A 157 18.53 -1.10 -11.17
CA LYS A 157 18.16 -0.66 -12.51
C LYS A 157 19.08 0.44 -13.01
N ASP A 158 19.27 0.54 -14.33
CA ASP A 158 19.83 1.72 -14.95
C ASP A 158 18.78 2.85 -15.05
N LYS A 159 19.24 4.07 -15.34
CA LYS A 159 18.38 5.27 -15.38
C LYS A 159 17.27 5.14 -16.43
N LYS A 160 17.62 4.73 -17.64
CA LYS A 160 16.68 4.61 -18.77
C LYS A 160 15.59 3.58 -18.48
N GLN A 161 15.96 2.45 -17.91
CA GLN A 161 15.03 1.41 -17.47
C GLN A 161 14.11 1.94 -16.36
N ALA A 162 14.64 2.61 -15.35
CA ALA A 162 13.85 3.15 -14.24
C ALA A 162 12.85 4.23 -14.72
N GLU A 163 13.24 5.09 -15.65
CA GLU A 163 12.36 6.11 -16.25
C GLU A 163 11.24 5.47 -17.07
N ASN A 164 11.57 4.50 -17.92
CA ASN A 164 10.56 3.80 -18.74
C ASN A 164 9.56 3.03 -17.88
N ASP A 165 10.03 2.30 -16.87
CA ASP A 165 9.16 1.56 -15.95
C ASP A 165 8.25 2.50 -15.16
N PHE A 166 8.78 3.67 -14.74
CA PHE A 166 7.97 4.68 -14.08
C PHE A 166 6.86 5.22 -14.99
N LEU A 167 7.16 5.57 -16.25
CA LEU A 167 6.16 6.10 -17.18
C LEU A 167 5.02 5.12 -17.39
N LYS A 168 5.33 3.84 -17.62
CA LYS A 168 4.34 2.77 -17.74
C LYS A 168 3.48 2.60 -16.48
N SER A 169 4.13 2.55 -15.32
CA SER A 169 3.46 2.46 -14.02
C SER A 169 2.52 3.65 -13.76
N TRP A 170 2.95 4.85 -14.14
CA TRP A 170 2.16 6.06 -14.03
C TRP A 170 0.89 6.00 -14.86
N ASP A 171 1.00 5.60 -16.13
CA ASP A 171 -0.14 5.52 -17.04
C ASP A 171 -1.14 4.45 -16.58
N ILE A 172 -0.66 3.26 -16.21
CA ILE A 172 -1.51 2.19 -15.62
C ILE A 172 -2.24 2.68 -14.36
N TYR A 173 -1.54 3.39 -13.46
CA TYR A 173 -2.15 3.91 -12.25
C TYR A 173 -3.32 4.85 -12.58
N TYR A 174 -3.10 5.82 -13.47
CA TYR A 174 -4.13 6.81 -13.80
C TYR A 174 -5.28 6.25 -14.65
N GLU A 175 -5.04 5.31 -15.55
CA GLU A 175 -6.10 4.60 -16.26
C GLU A 175 -7.05 3.88 -15.30
N LYS A 176 -6.51 3.13 -14.34
CA LYS A 176 -7.30 2.42 -13.34
C LYS A 176 -8.11 3.34 -12.44
N PHE A 177 -7.57 4.52 -12.11
CA PHE A 177 -8.17 5.41 -11.11
C PHE A 177 -9.03 6.53 -11.70
N LYS A 178 -9.01 6.78 -13.01
CA LYS A 178 -9.91 7.73 -13.69
C LYS A 178 -11.39 7.37 -13.54
N THR A 179 -11.73 6.11 -13.41
CA THR A 179 -13.08 5.61 -13.66
C THR A 179 -13.93 5.25 -12.44
N LYS A 180 -13.42 5.28 -11.21
CA LYS A 180 -14.21 4.81 -10.05
C LYS A 180 -14.07 5.71 -8.82
N SER A 181 -15.14 6.45 -8.52
CA SER A 181 -15.30 7.16 -7.24
C SER A 181 -15.43 6.17 -6.06
N ILE A 182 -14.97 6.58 -4.88
CA ILE A 182 -15.24 5.87 -3.63
C ILE A 182 -16.68 6.25 -3.19
N LYS A 183 -17.48 5.26 -2.80
CA LYS A 183 -18.85 5.47 -2.33
C LYS A 183 -18.91 6.37 -1.09
N ASN A 184 -20.04 7.04 -0.90
CA ASN A 184 -20.24 8.25 -0.08
C ASN A 184 -20.05 8.18 1.45
N ASN A 185 -19.62 7.10 2.06
CA ASN A 185 -19.45 7.01 3.53
C ASN A 185 -18.03 7.22 4.04
N THR A 186 -17.21 7.92 3.29
CA THR A 186 -15.79 8.10 3.60
C THR A 186 -15.43 9.57 3.74
N ASN A 187 -14.75 9.92 4.81
CA ASN A 187 -14.06 11.21 4.93
C ASN A 187 -12.84 11.19 3.99
N LYS A 188 -13.02 11.77 2.80
CA LYS A 188 -11.96 11.83 1.78
C LYS A 188 -11.18 13.12 1.87
N PHE A 189 -9.87 13.02 1.99
CA PHE A 189 -8.94 14.15 1.96
C PHE A 189 -7.98 14.03 0.78
N ILE A 190 -7.75 15.13 0.08
CA ILE A 190 -6.78 15.21 -1.01
C ILE A 190 -5.58 16.04 -0.53
N ILE A 191 -4.44 15.39 -0.42
CA ILE A 191 -3.18 16.06 -0.06
C ILE A 191 -2.43 16.39 -1.34
N ARG A 192 -2.33 17.69 -1.65
CA ARG A 192 -1.51 18.18 -2.78
C ARG A 192 -0.13 18.54 -2.25
N LYS A 193 0.89 17.93 -2.79
CA LYS A 193 2.27 18.34 -2.56
C LYS A 193 2.69 19.31 -3.68
N LYS A 194 3.17 20.46 -3.28
CA LYS A 194 3.77 21.47 -4.17
C LYS A 194 5.10 20.96 -4.71
#